data_b18a600529578e83f54a79c2fef6349f
#
_entry.id   b18a600529578e83f54a79c2fef6349f
#
_cell.length_a   1.000
_cell.length_b   1.000
_cell.length_c   1.000
_cell.angle_alpha   90.00
_cell.angle_beta   90.00
_cell.angle_gamma   90.00
#
_symmetry.space_group_name_H-M   'P 1'
#
loop_
_entity.id
_entity.type
_entity.pdbx_description
1 polymer ?
#
loop_
_entity_poly.entity_id
_entity_poly.type
_entity_poly.pdbx_seq_one_letter_code
_entity_poly.pdbx_strand_id
1 'polypeptide(L)'
;MKHHEMENNLPAGSDTSDAGGTLGTFAGVFTPSILTILGIILFLRLGYVVGNAGLGLTLLILLLANSISVLTSVSLAAIATNLKVKGGGDYYLISRTLGHEFGGAIGIVVFLAQSVSIAFYCLGFGEALAPLFNAHLSILPQIIAALAVSFLFIFAWLGADWATRFQYVVMAVLVTAIMSYFIGGILKWDSALLVQNWSSSPTSPGFWVLFAIFFPAVTGFTQGVSMSGDLQDPGRSLPRGTFLAVGVSII
;
A
#
# COMPACT_ATOMS: atom_id res chain seq x y z
N MET A 1 40.64 46.40 26.64
CA MET A 1 39.36 46.95 26.14
C MET A 1 39.34 46.84 24.61
N LYS A 2 39.40 45.66 24.02
CA LYS A 2 39.33 45.33 22.57
C LYS A 2 39.14 43.82 22.36
N HIS A 3 38.14 43.20 23.00
CA HIS A 3 37.86 41.77 22.83
C HIS A 3 36.35 41.46 22.75
N HIS A 4 35.49 42.44 22.39
CA HIS A 4 34.04 42.26 22.41
C HIS A 4 33.35 42.59 21.06
N GLU A 5 34.07 42.70 19.94
CA GLU A 5 33.43 43.08 18.65
C GLU A 5 33.68 42.10 17.50
N MET A 6 33.98 40.84 17.77
CA MET A 6 34.22 39.86 16.69
C MET A 6 33.31 38.65 16.66
N GLU A 7 32.14 38.74 17.32
CA GLU A 7 31.22 37.58 17.44
C GLU A 7 29.88 37.75 16.72
N ASN A 8 29.74 38.74 15.81
CA ASN A 8 28.43 39.03 15.21
C ASN A 8 28.39 39.09 13.67
N ASN A 9 29.35 38.42 13.00
CA ASN A 9 29.30 38.28 11.53
C ASN A 9 29.49 36.84 11.06
N LEU A 10 28.75 35.89 11.65
CA LEU A 10 28.48 34.67 10.95
C LEU A 10 27.32 34.97 9.97
N PRO A 11 27.49 34.72 8.67
CA PRO A 11 26.35 34.81 7.74
C PRO A 11 25.29 33.86 8.27
N ALA A 12 24.11 34.41 8.53
CA ALA A 12 22.90 33.60 8.79
C ALA A 12 22.91 32.51 7.73
N GLY A 13 23.09 31.26 8.18
CA GLY A 13 23.06 30.12 7.29
C GLY A 13 21.83 30.29 6.42
N SER A 14 22.03 30.30 5.13
CA SER A 14 20.95 30.25 4.17
C SER A 14 20.02 29.15 4.64
N ASP A 15 18.85 29.52 5.15
CA ASP A 15 17.70 28.64 5.16
C ASP A 15 17.56 28.14 3.74
N THR A 16 18.17 26.99 3.48
CA THR A 16 17.83 26.22 2.30
C THR A 16 16.34 25.96 2.48
N SER A 17 15.57 26.77 1.77
CA SER A 17 14.14 26.70 1.66
C SER A 17 13.75 25.23 1.81
N ASP A 18 12.95 24.90 2.83
CA ASP A 18 12.09 23.72 2.84
C ASP A 18 11.30 23.78 1.53
N ALA A 19 11.87 23.26 0.47
CA ALA A 19 11.14 22.99 -0.75
C ALA A 19 10.18 21.87 -0.38
N GLY A 20 9.05 22.25 0.21
CA GLY A 20 7.95 21.35 0.48
C GLY A 20 7.63 20.62 -0.81
N GLY A 21 7.41 19.32 -0.76
CA GLY A 21 7.04 18.55 -1.93
C GLY A 21 5.82 19.13 -2.64
N THR A 22 5.57 18.70 -3.84
CA THR A 22 4.49 19.21 -4.71
C THR A 22 3.17 18.46 -4.52
N LEU A 23 3.20 17.27 -3.87
CA LEU A 23 2.06 16.37 -3.79
C LEU A 23 1.13 16.71 -2.60
N GLY A 24 -0.16 16.79 -2.91
CA GLY A 24 -1.21 16.91 -1.89
C GLY A 24 -1.61 15.54 -1.28
N THR A 25 -2.51 15.57 -0.31
CA THR A 25 -3.02 14.38 0.40
C THR A 25 -3.55 13.29 -0.54
N PHE A 26 -4.31 13.68 -1.57
CA PHE A 26 -4.93 12.72 -2.47
C PHE A 26 -3.89 12.02 -3.35
N ALA A 27 -3.04 12.78 -4.02
CA ALA A 27 -2.03 12.26 -4.94
C ALA A 27 -0.89 11.49 -4.23
N GLY A 28 -0.43 12.03 -3.10
CA GLY A 28 0.76 11.52 -2.43
C GLY A 28 0.49 10.48 -1.34
N VAL A 29 -0.75 10.40 -0.81
CA VAL A 29 -1.06 9.44 0.28
C VAL A 29 -2.24 8.54 -0.08
N PHE A 30 -3.41 9.11 -0.37
CA PHE A 30 -4.62 8.32 -0.60
C PHE A 30 -4.46 7.39 -1.81
N THR A 31 -4.07 7.93 -2.97
CA THR A 31 -3.96 7.14 -4.20
C THR A 31 -2.99 5.97 -4.10
N PRO A 32 -1.71 6.15 -3.69
CA PRO A 32 -0.80 5.02 -3.56
C PRO A 32 -1.25 4.02 -2.49
N SER A 33 -1.82 4.47 -1.38
CA SER A 33 -2.30 3.58 -0.32
C SER A 33 -3.50 2.74 -0.77
N ILE A 34 -4.52 3.35 -1.38
CA ILE A 34 -5.71 2.62 -1.82
C ILE A 34 -5.39 1.64 -2.97
N LEU A 35 -4.50 2.00 -3.89
CA LEU A 35 -4.05 1.11 -4.97
C LEU A 35 -3.26 -0.09 -4.44
N THR A 36 -2.56 0.07 -3.32
CA THR A 36 -1.83 -1.02 -2.69
C THR A 36 -2.75 -1.92 -1.89
N ILE A 37 -3.71 -1.37 -1.14
CA ILE A 37 -4.70 -2.15 -0.37
C ILE A 37 -5.64 -2.90 -1.32
N LEU A 38 -6.26 -2.22 -2.28
CA LEU A 38 -7.12 -2.84 -3.30
C LEU A 38 -6.28 -3.41 -4.46
N GLY A 39 -5.11 -3.94 -4.13
CA GLY A 39 -4.17 -4.48 -5.08
C GLY A 39 -4.49 -5.92 -5.49
N ILE A 40 -3.58 -6.50 -6.27
CA ILE A 40 -3.75 -7.82 -6.89
C ILE A 40 -3.94 -8.95 -5.88
N ILE A 41 -3.38 -8.81 -4.67
CA ILE A 41 -3.51 -9.84 -3.62
C ILE A 41 -4.97 -10.01 -3.21
N LEU A 42 -5.70 -8.89 -3.04
CA LEU A 42 -7.12 -8.93 -2.72
C LEU A 42 -7.89 -9.75 -3.78
N PHE A 43 -7.72 -9.43 -5.06
CA PHE A 43 -8.45 -10.10 -6.14
C PHE A 43 -8.07 -11.57 -6.31
N LEU A 44 -6.79 -11.93 -6.14
CA LEU A 44 -6.34 -13.31 -6.30
C LEU A 44 -6.63 -14.18 -5.07
N ARG A 45 -6.63 -13.61 -3.87
CA ARG A 45 -6.71 -14.41 -2.63
C ARG A 45 -8.07 -14.40 -1.96
N LEU A 46 -8.87 -13.35 -2.12
CA LEU A 46 -10.20 -13.29 -1.49
C LEU A 46 -11.09 -14.47 -1.92
N GLY A 47 -11.15 -14.77 -3.21
CA GLY A 47 -11.93 -15.90 -3.71
C GLY A 47 -11.48 -17.25 -3.14
N TYR A 48 -10.16 -17.46 -3.00
CA TYR A 48 -9.59 -18.65 -2.39
C TYR A 48 -9.97 -18.76 -0.91
N VAL A 49 -9.87 -17.65 -0.17
CA VAL A 49 -10.22 -17.62 1.26
C VAL A 49 -11.70 -17.85 1.46
N VAL A 50 -12.58 -17.20 0.70
CA VAL A 50 -14.05 -17.41 0.77
C VAL A 50 -14.40 -18.85 0.44
N GLY A 51 -13.81 -19.42 -0.61
CA GLY A 51 -14.08 -20.80 -1.04
C GLY A 51 -13.68 -21.87 -0.02
N ASN A 52 -12.64 -21.60 0.77
CA ASN A 52 -12.17 -22.55 1.81
C ASN A 52 -12.76 -22.26 3.19
N ALA A 53 -12.76 -20.99 3.62
CA ALA A 53 -13.22 -20.57 4.93
C ALA A 53 -14.75 -20.54 5.04
N GLY A 54 -15.45 -20.41 3.93
CA GLY A 54 -16.84 -19.99 3.91
C GLY A 54 -16.98 -18.51 4.29
N LEU A 55 -18.19 -17.98 4.10
CA LEU A 55 -18.44 -16.55 4.31
C LEU A 55 -18.26 -16.12 5.77
N GLY A 56 -18.75 -16.96 6.72
CA GLY A 56 -18.71 -16.63 8.15
C GLY A 56 -17.28 -16.44 8.69
N LEU A 57 -16.39 -17.39 8.42
CA LEU A 57 -14.97 -17.26 8.84
C LEU A 57 -14.22 -16.21 8.03
N THR A 58 -14.57 -16.01 6.75
CA THR A 58 -13.97 -14.93 5.96
C THR A 58 -14.29 -13.56 6.55
N LEU A 59 -15.53 -13.30 6.96
CA LEU A 59 -15.90 -12.06 7.64
C LEU A 59 -15.13 -11.84 8.94
N LEU A 60 -14.88 -12.92 9.70
CA LEU A 60 -14.05 -12.83 10.90
C LEU A 60 -12.58 -12.50 10.56
N ILE A 61 -12.02 -13.13 9.50
CA ILE A 61 -10.68 -12.83 9.00
C ILE A 61 -10.58 -11.36 8.58
N LEU A 62 -11.57 -10.88 7.81
CA LEU A 62 -11.66 -9.49 7.38
C LEU A 62 -11.71 -8.52 8.57
N LEU A 63 -12.55 -8.82 9.57
CA LEU A 63 -12.69 -8.00 10.77
C LEU A 63 -11.36 -7.89 11.53
N LEU A 64 -10.70 -9.02 11.78
CA LEU A 64 -9.43 -9.04 12.51
C LEU A 64 -8.32 -8.33 11.72
N ALA A 65 -8.19 -8.61 10.43
CA ALA A 65 -7.17 -8.04 9.59
C ALA A 65 -7.33 -6.51 9.47
N ASN A 66 -8.56 -6.03 9.22
CA ASN A 66 -8.85 -4.59 9.16
C ASN A 66 -8.69 -3.91 10.53
N SER A 67 -9.01 -4.58 11.65
CA SER A 67 -8.77 -4.03 12.99
C SER A 67 -7.30 -3.74 13.23
N ILE A 68 -6.41 -4.64 12.81
CA ILE A 68 -4.96 -4.44 12.90
C ILE A 68 -4.54 -3.22 12.05
N SER A 69 -5.03 -3.12 10.81
CA SER A 69 -4.72 -2.00 9.91
C SER A 69 -5.20 -0.65 10.47
N VAL A 70 -6.40 -0.61 11.04
CA VAL A 70 -6.95 0.61 11.68
C VAL A 70 -6.11 1.02 12.89
N LEU A 71 -5.79 0.09 13.80
CA LEU A 71 -4.98 0.39 14.99
C LEU A 71 -3.58 0.88 14.61
N THR A 72 -2.96 0.25 13.61
CA THR A 72 -1.65 0.69 13.11
C THR A 72 -1.74 2.06 12.44
N SER A 73 -2.82 2.35 11.70
CA SER A 73 -3.04 3.67 11.09
C SER A 73 -3.23 4.76 12.15
N VAL A 74 -3.90 4.47 13.27
CA VAL A 74 -4.01 5.39 14.42
C VAL A 74 -2.63 5.68 15.02
N SER A 75 -1.80 4.64 15.21
CA SER A 75 -0.45 4.81 15.72
C SER A 75 0.42 5.64 14.76
N LEU A 76 0.34 5.37 13.46
CA LEU A 76 1.02 6.15 12.43
C LEU A 76 0.59 7.63 12.46
N ALA A 77 -0.71 7.88 12.54
CA ALA A 77 -1.26 9.23 12.61
C ALA A 77 -0.78 9.98 13.85
N ALA A 78 -0.74 9.32 15.01
CA ALA A 78 -0.23 9.89 16.24
C ALA A 78 1.24 10.30 16.12
N ILE A 79 2.08 9.48 15.49
CA ILE A 79 3.48 9.81 15.26
C ILE A 79 3.62 10.96 14.25
N ALA A 80 2.93 10.88 13.12
CA ALA A 80 3.02 11.86 12.03
C ALA A 80 2.53 13.26 12.42
N THR A 81 1.60 13.36 13.37
CA THR A 81 1.10 14.66 13.87
C THR A 81 2.01 15.29 14.92
N ASN A 82 2.82 14.50 15.62
CA ASN A 82 3.69 14.97 16.70
C ASN A 82 5.14 15.19 16.26
N LEU A 83 5.54 14.72 15.08
CA LEU A 83 6.86 14.88 14.51
C LEU A 83 6.81 15.74 13.25
N LYS A 84 7.82 16.60 13.06
CA LYS A 84 8.07 17.18 11.72
C LYS A 84 8.55 16.07 10.79
N VAL A 85 7.62 15.47 10.06
CA VAL A 85 7.94 14.40 9.11
C VAL A 85 8.68 15.00 7.92
N LYS A 86 9.89 14.49 7.67
CA LYS A 86 10.70 14.81 6.49
C LYS A 86 10.74 13.60 5.54
N GLY A 87 11.42 13.74 4.41
CA GLY A 87 11.67 12.60 3.51
C GLY A 87 12.41 11.45 4.21
N GLY A 88 12.15 10.23 3.78
CA GLY A 88 12.77 9.02 4.34
C GLY A 88 11.77 7.95 4.81
N GLY A 89 10.47 8.23 4.71
CA GLY A 89 9.41 7.25 4.98
C GLY A 89 9.47 6.66 6.40
N ASP A 90 9.23 5.36 6.49
CA ASP A 90 9.20 4.62 7.76
C ASP A 90 10.54 4.69 8.49
N TYR A 91 11.66 4.67 7.75
CA TYR A 91 13.00 4.84 8.33
C TYR A 91 13.10 6.14 9.15
N TYR A 92 12.63 7.27 8.58
CA TYR A 92 12.70 8.56 9.26
C TYR A 92 11.86 8.57 10.53
N LEU A 93 10.62 8.10 10.45
CA LEU A 93 9.70 8.06 11.60
C LEU A 93 10.29 7.22 12.75
N ILE A 94 10.80 6.03 12.44
CA ILE A 94 11.31 5.11 13.45
C ILE A 94 12.66 5.58 14.01
N SER A 95 13.54 6.13 13.16
CA SER A 95 14.83 6.69 13.64
C SER A 95 14.65 7.83 14.62
N ARG A 96 13.61 8.64 14.43
CA ARG A 96 13.32 9.79 15.31
C ARG A 96 12.61 9.42 16.59
N THR A 97 11.87 8.31 16.59
CA THR A 97 11.11 7.85 17.78
C THR A 97 11.90 6.87 18.63
N LEU A 98 12.60 5.91 18.01
CA LEU A 98 13.27 4.80 18.70
C LEU A 98 14.80 4.83 18.59
N GLY A 99 15.36 5.72 17.79
CA GLY A 99 16.80 5.83 17.58
C GLY A 99 17.28 5.27 16.24
N HIS A 100 18.52 5.65 15.88
CA HIS A 100 19.10 5.33 14.56
C HIS A 100 19.33 3.84 14.33
N GLU A 101 19.63 3.09 15.38
CA GLU A 101 19.87 1.64 15.29
C GLU A 101 18.60 0.90 14.84
N PHE A 102 17.46 1.20 15.48
CA PHE A 102 16.16 0.65 15.10
C PHE A 102 15.73 1.13 13.72
N GLY A 103 15.92 2.42 13.41
CA GLY A 103 15.63 2.96 12.09
C GLY A 103 16.43 2.26 10.99
N GLY A 104 17.73 2.04 11.18
CA GLY A 104 18.59 1.35 10.23
C GLY A 104 18.14 -0.10 9.99
N ALA A 105 17.84 -0.84 11.05
CA ALA A 105 17.35 -2.21 10.96
C ALA A 105 16.03 -2.28 10.17
N ILE A 106 15.06 -1.42 10.50
CA ILE A 106 13.78 -1.35 9.79
C ILE A 106 13.96 -0.91 8.33
N GLY A 107 14.86 0.04 8.06
CA GLY A 107 15.14 0.49 6.68
C GLY A 107 15.59 -0.66 5.78
N ILE A 108 16.47 -1.54 6.26
CA ILE A 108 16.91 -2.74 5.54
C ILE A 108 15.73 -3.70 5.32
N VAL A 109 14.96 -3.98 6.37
CA VAL A 109 13.80 -4.89 6.28
C VAL A 109 12.75 -4.36 5.30
N VAL A 110 12.43 -3.07 5.37
CA VAL A 110 11.46 -2.44 4.44
C VAL A 110 11.98 -2.50 3.01
N PHE A 111 13.26 -2.22 2.77
CA PHE A 111 13.86 -2.33 1.43
C PHE A 111 13.71 -3.73 0.84
N LEU A 112 14.05 -4.76 1.62
CA LEU A 112 13.91 -6.16 1.20
C LEU A 112 12.45 -6.54 0.99
N ALA A 113 11.56 -6.15 1.91
CA ALA A 113 10.13 -6.41 1.82
C ALA A 113 9.51 -5.78 0.57
N GLN A 114 9.83 -4.51 0.26
CA GLN A 114 9.35 -3.83 -0.94
C GLN A 114 9.88 -4.49 -2.21
N SER A 115 11.16 -4.91 -2.23
CA SER A 115 11.75 -5.61 -3.38
C SER A 115 11.03 -6.92 -3.67
N VAL A 116 10.76 -7.72 -2.65
CA VAL A 116 10.00 -8.98 -2.77
C VAL A 116 8.55 -8.70 -3.18
N SER A 117 7.93 -7.64 -2.63
CA SER A 117 6.55 -7.26 -2.96
C SER A 117 6.38 -6.88 -4.43
N ILE A 118 7.33 -6.12 -5.00
CA ILE A 118 7.32 -5.77 -6.43
C ILE A 118 7.33 -7.03 -7.30
N ALA A 119 8.24 -7.97 -7.00
CA ALA A 119 8.33 -9.24 -7.73
C ALA A 119 7.02 -10.03 -7.59
N PHE A 120 6.45 -10.11 -6.39
CA PHE A 120 5.21 -10.83 -6.12
C PHE A 120 4.01 -10.22 -6.87
N TYR A 121 3.87 -8.90 -6.88
CA TYR A 121 2.79 -8.22 -7.61
C TYR A 121 2.93 -8.39 -9.13
N CYS A 122 4.14 -8.29 -9.65
CA CYS A 122 4.38 -8.48 -11.08
C CYS A 122 4.15 -9.93 -11.51
N LEU A 123 4.52 -10.93 -10.69
CA LEU A 123 4.19 -12.33 -10.94
C LEU A 123 2.68 -12.58 -10.91
N GLY A 124 1.97 -12.04 -9.91
CA GLY A 124 0.51 -12.12 -9.86
C GLY A 124 -0.16 -11.49 -11.06
N PHE A 125 0.34 -10.35 -11.55
CA PHE A 125 -0.11 -9.76 -12.82
C PHE A 125 0.13 -10.68 -14.01
N GLY A 126 1.31 -11.33 -14.06
CA GLY A 126 1.64 -12.32 -15.07
C GLY A 126 0.71 -13.53 -15.03
N GLU A 127 0.42 -14.07 -13.84
CA GLU A 127 -0.52 -15.18 -13.65
C GLU A 127 -1.95 -14.83 -14.08
N ALA A 128 -2.40 -13.61 -13.79
CA ALA A 128 -3.73 -13.14 -14.18
C ALA A 128 -3.85 -12.91 -15.70
N LEU A 129 -2.78 -12.49 -16.36
CA LEU A 129 -2.79 -12.13 -17.77
C LEU A 129 -2.48 -13.32 -18.70
N ALA A 130 -1.65 -14.27 -18.27
CA ALA A 130 -1.20 -15.40 -19.08
C ALA A 130 -2.35 -16.21 -19.72
N PRO A 131 -3.47 -16.48 -19.04
CA PRO A 131 -4.59 -17.23 -19.65
C PRO A 131 -5.21 -16.57 -20.88
N LEU A 132 -5.04 -15.26 -21.06
CA LEU A 132 -5.61 -14.53 -22.20
C LEU A 132 -4.84 -14.81 -23.52
N PHE A 133 -3.62 -15.34 -23.43
CA PHE A 133 -2.75 -15.49 -24.60
C PHE A 133 -2.79 -16.87 -25.26
N ASN A 134 -3.65 -17.81 -24.81
CA ASN A 134 -3.75 -19.19 -25.38
C ASN A 134 -2.41 -19.89 -25.60
N ALA A 135 -1.35 -19.44 -24.94
CA ALA A 135 0.00 -19.97 -25.10
C ALA A 135 0.26 -21.03 -24.02
N HIS A 136 0.58 -22.26 -24.43
CA HIS A 136 0.93 -23.38 -23.54
C HIS A 136 2.37 -23.29 -22.96
N LEU A 137 2.90 -22.08 -22.82
CA LEU A 137 4.22 -21.85 -22.28
C LEU A 137 4.13 -21.68 -20.76
N SER A 138 4.64 -22.63 -20.00
CA SER A 138 4.66 -22.59 -18.52
C SER A 138 5.45 -21.39 -17.96
N ILE A 139 6.36 -20.81 -18.75
CA ILE A 139 7.17 -19.63 -18.37
C ILE A 139 6.50 -18.28 -18.75
N LEU A 140 5.32 -18.30 -19.38
CA LEU A 140 4.65 -17.08 -19.84
C LEU A 140 4.36 -16.08 -18.73
N PRO A 141 3.88 -16.47 -17.52
CA PRO A 141 3.67 -15.54 -16.42
C PRO A 141 4.95 -14.80 -16.00
N GLN A 142 6.08 -15.50 -15.97
CA GLN A 142 7.37 -14.93 -15.63
C GLN A 142 7.86 -13.92 -16.67
N ILE A 143 7.64 -14.20 -17.96
CA ILE A 143 7.97 -13.26 -19.04
C ILE A 143 7.14 -12.00 -18.91
N ILE A 144 5.82 -12.13 -18.69
CA ILE A 144 4.93 -10.99 -18.49
C ILE A 144 5.35 -10.19 -17.25
N ALA A 145 5.70 -10.87 -16.15
CA ALA A 145 6.18 -10.23 -14.94
C ALA A 145 7.48 -9.44 -15.17
N ALA A 146 8.45 -10.02 -15.90
CA ALA A 146 9.70 -9.35 -16.23
C ALA A 146 9.48 -8.11 -17.09
N LEU A 147 8.57 -8.17 -18.07
CA LEU A 147 8.18 -7.02 -18.88
C LEU A 147 7.51 -5.94 -18.02
N ALA A 148 6.62 -6.32 -17.08
CA ALA A 148 5.96 -5.40 -16.17
C ALA A 148 6.97 -4.69 -15.25
N VAL A 149 7.94 -5.42 -14.66
CA VAL A 149 9.01 -4.81 -13.84
C VAL A 149 9.82 -3.82 -14.67
N SER A 150 10.20 -4.21 -15.90
CA SER A 150 10.99 -3.34 -16.79
C SER A 150 10.22 -2.08 -17.15
N PHE A 151 8.92 -2.19 -17.42
CA PHE A 151 8.04 -1.06 -17.70
C PHE A 151 7.92 -0.12 -16.49
N LEU A 152 7.67 -0.65 -15.29
CA LEU A 152 7.59 0.14 -14.07
C LEU A 152 8.92 0.80 -13.71
N PHE A 153 10.05 0.14 -14.00
CA PHE A 153 11.37 0.72 -13.82
C PHE A 153 11.57 1.99 -14.66
N ILE A 154 11.06 2.01 -15.90
CA ILE A 154 11.10 3.21 -16.75
C ILE A 154 10.33 4.37 -16.09
N PHE A 155 9.14 4.12 -15.52
CA PHE A 155 8.39 5.16 -14.81
C PHE A 155 9.11 5.65 -13.55
N ALA A 156 9.73 4.73 -12.80
CA ALA A 156 10.54 5.11 -11.64
C ALA A 156 11.73 6.00 -12.04
N TRP A 157 12.34 5.73 -13.20
CA TRP A 157 13.43 6.54 -13.76
C TRP A 157 12.96 7.94 -14.20
N LEU A 158 11.74 8.04 -14.73
CA LEU A 158 11.15 9.30 -15.18
C LEU A 158 10.73 10.23 -14.03
N GLY A 159 10.68 9.74 -12.80
CA GLY A 159 10.39 10.50 -11.60
C GLY A 159 8.95 10.41 -11.10
N ALA A 160 8.73 10.95 -9.89
CA ALA A 160 7.49 10.80 -9.12
C ALA A 160 6.24 11.37 -9.83
N ASP A 161 6.38 12.46 -10.59
CA ASP A 161 5.26 13.08 -11.29
C ASP A 161 4.63 12.17 -12.36
N TRP A 162 5.47 11.47 -13.12
CA TRP A 162 5.02 10.49 -14.12
C TRP A 162 4.40 9.27 -13.48
N ALA A 163 5.02 8.76 -12.41
CA ALA A 163 4.49 7.65 -11.64
C ALA A 163 3.10 7.98 -11.07
N THR A 164 2.91 9.18 -10.51
CA THR A 164 1.63 9.63 -9.96
C THR A 164 0.55 9.76 -11.05
N ARG A 165 0.88 10.31 -12.22
CA ARG A 165 -0.07 10.38 -13.34
C ARG A 165 -0.50 8.98 -13.80
N PHE A 166 0.42 8.04 -13.88
CA PHE A 166 0.11 6.65 -14.21
C PHE A 166 -0.80 6.00 -13.16
N GLN A 167 -0.59 6.27 -11.87
CA GLN A 167 -1.45 5.78 -10.80
C GLN A 167 -2.92 6.20 -10.97
N TYR A 168 -3.21 7.39 -11.50
CA TYR A 168 -4.59 7.80 -11.76
C TYR A 168 -5.25 6.96 -12.86
N VAL A 169 -4.52 6.56 -13.89
CA VAL A 169 -5.03 5.65 -14.93
C VAL A 169 -5.34 4.29 -14.30
N VAL A 170 -4.43 3.76 -13.50
CA VAL A 170 -4.66 2.48 -12.79
C VAL A 170 -5.85 2.58 -11.83
N MET A 171 -5.99 3.70 -11.11
CA MET A 171 -7.14 3.97 -10.24
C MET A 171 -8.46 3.95 -11.02
N ALA A 172 -8.53 4.58 -12.18
CA ALA A 172 -9.74 4.59 -13.01
C ALA A 172 -10.12 3.17 -13.46
N VAL A 173 -9.13 2.37 -13.87
CA VAL A 173 -9.35 0.95 -14.23
C VAL A 173 -9.82 0.15 -13.02
N LEU A 174 -9.19 0.32 -11.86
CA LEU A 174 -9.58 -0.34 -10.62
C LEU A 174 -11.02 -0.03 -10.22
N VAL A 175 -11.40 1.25 -10.19
CA VAL A 175 -12.77 1.67 -9.85
C VAL A 175 -13.77 1.06 -10.84
N THR A 176 -13.46 1.07 -12.12
CA THR A 176 -14.32 0.45 -13.16
C THR A 176 -14.47 -1.05 -12.93
N ALA A 177 -13.38 -1.75 -12.59
CA ALA A 177 -13.42 -3.19 -12.31
C ALA A 177 -14.26 -3.50 -11.06
N ILE A 178 -14.13 -2.74 -9.99
CA ILE A 178 -14.92 -2.90 -8.75
C ILE A 178 -16.40 -2.63 -9.03
N MET A 179 -16.72 -1.55 -9.75
CA MET A 179 -18.10 -1.24 -10.13
C MET A 179 -18.73 -2.36 -10.99
N SER A 180 -17.98 -2.89 -11.95
CA SER A 180 -18.43 -4.02 -12.77
C SER A 180 -18.69 -5.28 -11.94
N TYR A 181 -17.81 -5.55 -10.95
CA TYR A 181 -17.98 -6.68 -10.03
C TYR A 181 -19.26 -6.55 -9.20
N PHE A 182 -19.51 -5.40 -8.59
CA PHE A 182 -20.73 -5.19 -7.80
C PHE A 182 -22.00 -5.22 -8.65
N ILE A 183 -21.99 -4.61 -9.83
CA ILE A 183 -23.12 -4.66 -10.76
C ILE A 183 -23.42 -6.13 -11.15
N GLY A 184 -22.39 -6.90 -11.52
CA GLY A 184 -22.53 -8.31 -11.86
C GLY A 184 -23.03 -9.16 -10.68
N GLY A 185 -22.53 -8.89 -9.47
CA GLY A 185 -22.97 -9.55 -8.24
C GLY A 185 -24.43 -9.29 -7.89
N ILE A 186 -24.89 -8.04 -8.04
CA ILE A 186 -26.31 -7.68 -7.82
C ILE A 186 -27.21 -8.36 -8.85
N LEU A 187 -26.82 -8.36 -10.14
CA LEU A 187 -27.62 -8.95 -11.21
C LEU A 187 -27.71 -10.49 -11.11
N LYS A 188 -26.71 -11.13 -10.53
CA LYS A 188 -26.64 -12.59 -10.35
C LYS A 188 -26.83 -13.02 -8.90
N TRP A 189 -27.47 -12.18 -8.09
CA TRP A 189 -27.72 -12.49 -6.68
C TRP A 189 -28.56 -13.73 -6.49
N ASP A 190 -28.05 -14.68 -5.70
CA ASP A 190 -28.75 -15.88 -5.28
C ASP A 190 -28.58 -16.08 -3.77
N SER A 191 -29.68 -15.96 -3.05
CA SER A 191 -29.66 -16.12 -1.58
C SER A 191 -29.39 -17.57 -1.13
N ALA A 192 -29.64 -18.56 -1.99
CA ALA A 192 -29.35 -19.96 -1.69
C ALA A 192 -27.84 -20.19 -1.62
N LEU A 193 -27.06 -19.54 -2.51
CA LEU A 193 -25.60 -19.58 -2.49
C LEU A 193 -25.01 -18.97 -1.21
N LEU A 194 -25.64 -17.94 -0.65
CA LEU A 194 -25.20 -17.32 0.60
C LEU A 194 -25.28 -18.30 1.76
N VAL A 195 -26.39 -19.05 1.87
CA VAL A 195 -26.58 -20.06 2.92
C VAL A 195 -25.63 -21.25 2.71
N GLN A 196 -25.48 -21.71 1.47
CA GLN A 196 -24.62 -22.83 1.13
C GLN A 196 -23.14 -22.53 1.40
N ASN A 197 -22.70 -21.32 1.12
CA ASN A 197 -21.30 -20.90 1.28
C ASN A 197 -21.01 -20.26 2.67
N TRP A 198 -21.93 -20.34 3.63
CA TRP A 198 -21.74 -19.76 4.94
C TRP A 198 -20.66 -20.49 5.76
N SER A 199 -20.63 -21.81 5.67
CA SER A 199 -19.74 -22.68 6.45
C SER A 199 -18.48 -23.03 5.68
N SER A 200 -17.39 -23.30 6.42
CA SER A 200 -16.11 -23.73 5.86
C SER A 200 -16.21 -25.12 5.21
N SER A 201 -15.37 -25.34 4.18
CA SER A 201 -15.18 -26.66 3.58
C SER A 201 -14.56 -27.64 4.60
N PRO A 202 -14.96 -28.92 4.60
CA PRO A 202 -14.37 -29.94 5.48
C PRO A 202 -12.87 -30.14 5.29
N THR A 203 -12.36 -29.85 4.11
CA THR A 203 -10.92 -29.94 3.74
C THR A 203 -10.18 -28.61 3.83
N SER A 204 -10.80 -27.59 4.47
CA SER A 204 -10.25 -26.26 4.57
C SER A 204 -8.92 -26.22 5.33
N PRO A 205 -7.94 -25.43 4.88
CA PRO A 205 -6.81 -25.04 5.72
C PRO A 205 -7.29 -24.39 7.03
N GLY A 206 -6.51 -24.53 8.10
CA GLY A 206 -6.86 -23.95 9.39
C GLY A 206 -7.02 -22.43 9.31
N PHE A 207 -7.83 -21.86 10.23
CA PHE A 207 -8.13 -20.42 10.29
C PHE A 207 -6.89 -19.52 10.16
N TRP A 208 -5.82 -19.81 10.90
CA TRP A 208 -4.60 -19.00 10.89
C TRP A 208 -3.85 -19.05 9.56
N VAL A 209 -3.94 -20.17 8.84
CA VAL A 209 -3.36 -20.29 7.49
C VAL A 209 -4.10 -19.38 6.51
N LEU A 210 -5.45 -19.41 6.54
CA LEU A 210 -6.28 -18.55 5.70
C LEU A 210 -6.11 -17.07 6.06
N PHE A 211 -6.01 -16.76 7.35
CA PHE A 211 -5.70 -15.41 7.82
C PHE A 211 -4.34 -14.92 7.28
N ALA A 212 -3.29 -15.76 7.37
CA ALA A 212 -1.96 -15.40 6.86
C ALA A 212 -1.93 -15.20 5.34
N ILE A 213 -2.74 -15.96 4.57
CA ILE A 213 -2.89 -15.80 3.14
C ILE A 213 -3.61 -14.49 2.78
N PHE A 214 -4.60 -14.11 3.59
CA PHE A 214 -5.40 -12.91 3.34
C PHE A 214 -4.75 -11.62 3.89
N PHE A 215 -4.09 -11.68 5.04
CA PHE A 215 -3.58 -10.50 5.75
C PHE A 215 -2.78 -9.51 4.89
N PRO A 216 -1.91 -9.96 3.94
CA PRO A 216 -1.22 -9.03 3.05
C PRO A 216 -2.14 -8.16 2.20
N ALA A 217 -3.40 -8.58 1.95
CA ALA A 217 -4.37 -7.81 1.17
C ALA A 217 -4.82 -6.51 1.86
N VAL A 218 -4.77 -6.43 3.19
CA VAL A 218 -5.16 -5.25 3.97
C VAL A 218 -3.97 -4.41 4.43
N THR A 219 -2.75 -4.80 4.05
CA THR A 219 -1.53 -4.03 4.27
C THR A 219 -1.32 -3.01 3.13
N GLY A 220 -0.32 -2.15 3.25
CA GLY A 220 -0.02 -1.16 2.20
C GLY A 220 -0.59 0.23 2.45
N PHE A 221 -1.39 0.44 3.51
CA PHE A 221 -1.85 1.76 3.92
C PHE A 221 -0.68 2.71 4.29
N THR A 222 0.49 2.18 4.62
CA THR A 222 1.72 2.95 4.88
C THR A 222 2.42 3.41 3.60
N GLN A 223 1.95 3.02 2.40
CA GLN A 223 2.60 3.40 1.15
C GLN A 223 2.72 4.92 0.98
N GLY A 224 1.74 5.69 1.50
CA GLY A 224 1.82 7.14 1.53
C GLY A 224 2.97 7.69 2.39
N VAL A 225 3.45 6.93 3.38
CA VAL A 225 4.61 7.32 4.22
C VAL A 225 5.90 7.34 3.39
N SER A 226 6.05 6.41 2.46
CA SER A 226 7.19 6.38 1.54
C SER A 226 7.28 7.65 0.66
N MET A 227 6.14 8.30 0.40
CA MET A 227 6.05 9.57 -0.34
C MET A 227 6.20 10.82 0.54
N SER A 228 6.55 10.67 1.82
CA SER A 228 6.56 11.78 2.79
C SER A 228 7.45 12.96 2.38
N GLY A 229 8.54 12.71 1.64
CA GLY A 229 9.43 13.74 1.11
C GLY A 229 8.83 14.59 -0.01
N ASP A 230 7.86 14.06 -0.73
CA ASP A 230 7.21 14.72 -1.87
C ASP A 230 5.90 15.42 -1.47
N LEU A 231 5.49 15.33 -0.19
CA LEU A 231 4.27 15.94 0.31
C LEU A 231 4.46 17.40 0.68
N GLN A 232 3.46 18.25 0.35
CA GLN A 232 3.43 19.66 0.76
C GLN A 232 3.33 19.83 2.28
N ASP A 233 2.47 19.04 2.93
CA ASP A 233 2.24 19.05 4.39
C ASP A 233 2.12 17.60 4.86
N PRO A 234 3.24 16.91 5.16
CA PRO A 234 3.20 15.52 5.60
C PRO A 234 2.42 15.31 6.89
N GLY A 235 2.50 16.24 7.85
CA GLY A 235 1.84 16.15 9.15
C GLY A 235 0.31 16.08 9.07
N ARG A 236 -0.28 16.70 8.04
CA ARG A 236 -1.73 16.66 7.79
C ARG A 236 -2.10 15.62 6.74
N SER A 237 -1.26 15.50 5.71
CA SER A 237 -1.56 14.63 4.56
C SER A 237 -1.50 13.15 4.93
N LEU A 238 -0.51 12.73 5.72
CA LEU A 238 -0.36 11.33 6.13
C LEU A 238 -1.57 10.81 6.92
N PRO A 239 -2.00 11.44 8.03
CA PRO A 239 -3.15 10.94 8.77
C PRO A 239 -4.43 10.91 7.93
N ARG A 240 -4.74 12.01 7.23
CA ARG A 240 -5.97 12.13 6.44
C ARG A 240 -6.01 11.15 5.29
N GLY A 241 -4.94 11.05 4.52
CA GLY A 241 -4.86 10.17 3.36
C GLY A 241 -4.91 8.70 3.76
N THR A 242 -4.21 8.32 4.83
CA THR A 242 -4.21 6.95 5.35
C THR A 242 -5.58 6.54 5.89
N PHE A 243 -6.22 7.37 6.71
CA PHE A 243 -7.58 7.06 7.22
C PHE A 243 -8.62 6.99 6.11
N LEU A 244 -8.54 7.87 5.10
CA LEU A 244 -9.41 7.79 3.94
C LEU A 244 -9.19 6.49 3.14
N ALA A 245 -7.93 6.11 2.91
CA ALA A 245 -7.62 4.88 2.18
C ALA A 245 -8.10 3.63 2.92
N VAL A 246 -7.81 3.52 4.22
CA VAL A 246 -8.27 2.41 5.06
C VAL A 246 -9.80 2.41 5.17
N GLY A 247 -10.42 3.56 5.41
CA GLY A 247 -11.89 3.67 5.51
C GLY A 247 -12.61 3.22 4.24
N VAL A 248 -12.14 3.67 3.06
CA VAL A 248 -12.70 3.27 1.76
C VAL A 248 -12.45 1.79 1.47
N SER A 249 -11.33 1.22 1.92
CA SER A 249 -11.00 -0.19 1.65
C SER A 249 -11.82 -1.18 2.49
N ILE A 250 -12.44 -0.75 3.58
CA ILE A 250 -13.27 -1.59 4.46
C ILE A 250 -14.70 -1.75 3.90
N ILE A 251 -15.16 -0.78 3.10
CA ILE A 251 -16.49 -0.78 2.48
C ILE A 251 -16.53 -1.69 1.25
#